data_1925981b9e4797f7631152f8b6122efb
#
_entry.id   1925981b9e4797f7631152f8b6122efb
#
_cell.length_a   1.000
_cell.length_b   1.000
_cell.length_c   1.000
_cell.angle_alpha   90.00
_cell.angle_beta   90.00
_cell.angle_gamma   90.00
#
_symmetry.space_group_name_H-M   'P 1'
#
loop_
_entity.id
_entity.type
_entity.pdbx_description
1 polymer ?
#
loop_
_entity_poly.entity_id
_entity_poly.type
_entity_poly.pdbx_seq_one_letter_code
_entity_poly.pdbx_strand_id
1 'polypeptide(L)'
;LIKSKGSKGLIAEYRSRYDKTSISFQGGVTNEAESLLGSALSGAFGLKSSKTYFGGIELMRLNGAIETKGSIFIGKSNPSFENKSLITSMDNLISTSLNIGIYKRGFLRANDYFGFRIDQPLKVEESGMELLLPYRRNKNKEIQFEATEFDLSPKYRELNSEFIYELSTNRLDFFGRMGLSRNQGHQESDLEPYFMIDMELRMD
;
A
#
# COMPACT_ATOMS: atom_id res chain seq x y z
N LEU A 1 5.26 -1.65 -24.20
CA LEU A 1 4.06 -2.27 -23.57
C LEU A 1 4.54 -3.42 -22.71
N ILE A 2 4.68 -3.18 -21.41
CA ILE A 2 4.96 -4.23 -20.42
C ILE A 2 3.64 -4.97 -20.25
N LYS A 3 3.54 -6.18 -20.78
CA LYS A 3 2.45 -7.09 -20.45
C LYS A 3 2.66 -7.55 -18.99
N SER A 4 1.89 -7.02 -18.05
CA SER A 4 1.83 -7.61 -16.73
C SER A 4 1.25 -9.01 -16.88
N LYS A 5 2.02 -10.04 -16.60
CA LYS A 5 1.52 -11.38 -16.40
C LYS A 5 0.68 -11.34 -15.13
N GLY A 6 -0.61 -11.55 -15.24
CA GLY A 6 -1.61 -11.26 -14.22
C GLY A 6 -1.31 -11.81 -12.82
N SER A 7 -1.70 -11.07 -11.81
CA SER A 7 -1.74 -11.51 -10.42
C SER A 7 -2.98 -12.39 -10.20
N LYS A 8 -2.86 -13.37 -9.28
CA LYS A 8 -3.95 -14.23 -8.82
C LYS A 8 -4.00 -14.21 -7.32
N GLY A 9 -5.19 -14.22 -6.73
CA GLY A 9 -5.31 -14.23 -5.28
C GLY A 9 -6.62 -14.84 -4.80
N LEU A 10 -6.62 -15.16 -3.52
CA LEU A 10 -7.80 -15.55 -2.76
C LEU A 10 -7.86 -14.65 -1.54
N ILE A 11 -9.03 -14.07 -1.30
CA ILE A 11 -9.31 -13.24 -0.13
C ILE A 11 -10.53 -13.80 0.56
N ALA A 12 -10.47 -13.91 1.87
CA ALA A 12 -11.59 -14.26 2.73
C ALA A 12 -11.84 -13.13 3.72
N GLU A 13 -13.10 -12.83 3.95
CA GLU A 13 -13.54 -11.86 4.93
C GLU A 13 -14.61 -12.50 5.84
N TYR A 14 -14.45 -12.27 7.14
CA TYR A 14 -15.48 -12.56 8.13
C TYR A 14 -15.87 -11.25 8.80
N ARG A 15 -17.16 -10.90 8.73
CA ARG A 15 -17.70 -9.68 9.33
C ARG A 15 -18.74 -10.02 10.39
N SER A 16 -18.55 -9.47 11.57
CA SER A 16 -19.52 -9.52 12.66
C SER A 16 -20.03 -8.12 12.95
N ARG A 17 -21.32 -8.01 13.23
CA ARG A 17 -21.96 -6.74 13.59
C ARG A 17 -22.69 -6.91 14.92
N TYR A 18 -22.39 -6.01 15.84
CA TYR A 18 -23.04 -5.94 17.11
C TYR A 18 -23.47 -4.49 17.38
N ASP A 19 -24.78 -4.25 17.50
CA ASP A 19 -25.37 -2.92 17.63
C ASP A 19 -24.83 -1.96 16.54
N LYS A 20 -24.15 -0.92 16.95
CA LYS A 20 -23.57 0.14 16.10
C LYS A 20 -22.13 -0.13 15.66
N THR A 21 -21.58 -1.26 16.05
CA THR A 21 -20.17 -1.63 15.79
C THR A 21 -20.11 -2.81 14.83
N SER A 22 -19.25 -2.71 13.83
CA SER A 22 -18.88 -3.79 12.91
C SER A 22 -17.40 -4.08 13.04
N ILE A 23 -17.04 -5.35 13.13
CA ILE A 23 -15.67 -5.83 13.11
C ILE A 23 -15.54 -6.76 11.92
N SER A 24 -14.54 -6.52 11.05
CA SER A 24 -14.18 -7.40 9.96
C SER A 24 -12.79 -7.95 10.18
N PHE A 25 -12.63 -9.24 9.93
CA PHE A 25 -11.34 -9.92 9.83
C PHE A 25 -11.13 -10.28 8.37
N GLN A 26 -10.03 -9.85 7.80
CA GLN A 26 -9.68 -10.14 6.42
C GLN A 26 -8.38 -10.92 6.38
N GLY A 27 -8.27 -11.85 5.45
CA GLY A 27 -7.04 -12.58 5.23
C GLY A 27 -7.01 -13.14 3.82
N GLY A 28 -5.80 -13.31 3.30
CA GLY A 28 -5.70 -13.79 1.94
C GLY A 28 -4.27 -14.12 1.53
N VAL A 29 -4.20 -14.56 0.28
CA VAL A 29 -2.94 -14.84 -0.41
C VAL A 29 -3.04 -14.29 -1.82
N THR A 30 -2.00 -13.61 -2.26
CA THR A 30 -1.80 -13.19 -3.64
C THR A 30 -0.54 -13.81 -4.21
N ASN A 31 -0.54 -14.07 -5.50
CA ASN A 31 0.63 -14.51 -6.27
C ASN A 31 0.77 -13.57 -7.45
N GLU A 32 1.85 -12.82 -7.49
CA GLU A 32 2.16 -11.85 -8.52
C GLU A 32 3.28 -12.39 -9.41
N ALA A 33 3.12 -12.33 -10.73
CA ALA A 33 4.16 -12.69 -11.68
C ALA A 33 5.00 -11.46 -12.02
N GLU A 34 6.33 -11.58 -11.90
CA GLU A 34 7.29 -10.51 -12.22
C GLU A 34 7.05 -9.20 -11.44
N SER A 35 6.35 -9.27 -10.32
CA SER A 35 5.96 -8.14 -9.48
C SER A 35 6.07 -8.48 -8.00
N LEU A 36 6.37 -7.49 -7.18
CA LEU A 36 6.46 -7.56 -5.73
C LEU A 36 5.72 -6.36 -5.15
N LEU A 37 4.67 -6.61 -4.36
CA LEU A 37 3.81 -5.58 -3.76
C LEU A 37 3.31 -4.56 -4.81
N GLY A 38 2.94 -5.03 -6.00
CA GLY A 38 2.47 -4.20 -7.11
C GLY A 38 3.58 -3.54 -7.95
N SER A 39 4.85 -3.64 -7.55
CA SER A 39 5.98 -3.07 -8.28
C SER A 39 6.65 -4.11 -9.17
N ALA A 40 6.74 -3.85 -10.48
CA ALA A 40 7.39 -4.76 -11.42
C ALA A 40 8.92 -4.70 -11.27
N LEU A 41 9.54 -5.86 -11.15
CA LEU A 41 10.99 -6.03 -11.10
C LEU A 41 11.42 -6.93 -12.27
N SER A 42 12.01 -6.33 -13.30
CA SER A 42 12.40 -7.02 -14.53
C SER A 42 13.89 -6.81 -14.87
N GLY A 43 14.34 -7.43 -15.94
CA GLY A 43 15.71 -7.30 -16.43
C GLY A 43 16.72 -8.00 -15.53
N ALA A 44 17.78 -7.31 -15.13
CA ALA A 44 18.87 -7.88 -14.34
C ALA A 44 18.45 -8.36 -12.94
N PHE A 45 17.33 -7.85 -12.41
CA PHE A 45 16.78 -8.27 -11.12
C PHE A 45 15.92 -9.54 -11.21
N GLY A 46 15.45 -9.91 -12.40
CA GLY A 46 14.86 -11.23 -12.72
C GLY A 46 13.88 -11.79 -11.69
N LEU A 47 12.94 -10.99 -11.20
CA LEU A 47 11.89 -11.49 -10.30
C LEU A 47 10.95 -12.42 -11.09
N LYS A 48 10.85 -13.67 -10.66
CA LYS A 48 9.98 -14.67 -11.27
C LYS A 48 8.54 -14.55 -10.75
N SER A 49 8.39 -14.45 -9.45
CA SER A 49 7.08 -14.29 -8.79
C SER A 49 7.26 -13.84 -7.34
N SER A 50 6.21 -13.29 -6.77
CA SER A 50 6.11 -13.11 -5.33
C SER A 50 4.79 -13.67 -4.81
N LYS A 51 4.82 -14.27 -3.63
CA LYS A 51 3.65 -14.77 -2.94
C LYS A 51 3.47 -14.03 -1.64
N THR A 52 2.37 -13.29 -1.52
CA THR A 52 2.07 -12.49 -0.34
C THR A 52 0.90 -13.09 0.41
N TYR A 53 1.11 -13.36 1.70
CA TYR A 53 0.06 -13.66 2.66
C TYR A 53 -0.22 -12.40 3.45
N PHE A 54 -1.48 -12.09 3.67
CA PHE A 54 -1.85 -10.91 4.45
C PHE A 54 -3.04 -11.19 5.34
N GLY A 55 -3.12 -10.42 6.42
CA GLY A 55 -4.25 -10.42 7.33
C GLY A 55 -4.45 -9.05 7.94
N GLY A 56 -5.68 -8.77 8.34
CA GLY A 56 -6.02 -7.49 8.94
C GLY A 56 -7.34 -7.49 9.66
N ILE A 57 -7.53 -6.44 10.42
CA ILE A 57 -8.74 -6.18 11.18
C ILE A 57 -9.22 -4.78 10.82
N GLU A 58 -10.51 -4.67 10.55
CA GLU A 58 -11.21 -3.40 10.39
C GLU A 58 -12.30 -3.27 11.46
N LEU A 59 -12.33 -2.13 12.13
CA LEU A 59 -13.35 -1.74 13.08
C LEU A 59 -14.12 -0.54 12.52
N MET A 60 -15.43 -0.62 12.53
CA MET A 60 -16.30 0.49 12.17
C MET A 60 -17.37 0.67 13.26
N ARG A 61 -17.60 1.90 13.69
CA ARG A 61 -18.66 2.26 14.62
C ARG A 61 -19.48 3.41 14.08
N LEU A 62 -20.80 3.23 14.06
CA LEU A 62 -21.74 4.25 13.65
C LEU A 62 -22.50 4.78 14.87
N ASN A 63 -22.41 6.08 15.13
CA ASN A 63 -23.15 6.75 16.20
C ASN A 63 -23.93 7.94 15.63
N GLY A 64 -25.21 7.73 15.32
CA GLY A 64 -26.02 8.69 14.58
C GLY A 64 -25.44 8.95 13.19
N ALA A 65 -25.12 10.21 12.89
CA ALA A 65 -24.50 10.62 11.64
C ALA A 65 -22.96 10.47 11.63
N ILE A 66 -22.36 10.14 12.77
CA ILE A 66 -20.90 10.02 12.90
C ILE A 66 -20.49 8.57 12.74
N GLU A 67 -19.53 8.33 11.84
CA GLU A 67 -18.91 7.05 11.57
C GLU A 67 -17.42 7.13 11.94
N THR A 68 -16.94 6.20 12.74
CA THR A 68 -15.52 6.04 13.07
C THR A 68 -15.04 4.74 12.46
N LYS A 69 -13.90 4.78 11.75
CA LYS A 69 -13.25 3.62 11.15
C LYS A 69 -11.82 3.50 11.63
N GLY A 70 -11.36 2.27 11.76
CA GLY A 70 -9.95 1.97 11.98
C GLY A 70 -9.60 0.64 11.36
N SER A 71 -8.44 0.53 10.73
CA SER A 71 -7.95 -0.73 10.16
C SER A 71 -6.45 -0.88 10.34
N ILE A 72 -6.02 -2.10 10.51
CA ILE A 72 -4.61 -2.49 10.53
C ILE A 72 -4.45 -3.75 9.69
N PHE A 73 -3.41 -3.77 8.85
CA PHE A 73 -3.04 -4.93 8.05
C PHE A 73 -1.56 -5.25 8.23
N ILE A 74 -1.26 -6.54 8.18
CA ILE A 74 0.10 -7.08 8.13
C ILE A 74 0.20 -8.04 6.96
N GLY A 75 1.33 -7.99 6.25
CA GLY A 75 1.64 -8.86 5.13
C GLY A 75 3.00 -9.50 5.26
N LYS A 76 3.14 -10.71 4.67
CA LYS A 76 4.41 -11.39 4.50
C LYS A 76 4.54 -11.79 3.04
N SER A 77 5.53 -11.24 2.35
CA SER A 77 5.81 -11.52 0.95
C SER A 77 7.06 -12.37 0.78
N ASN A 78 6.96 -13.40 -0.01
CA ASN A 78 8.05 -14.34 -0.32
C ASN A 78 8.38 -14.19 -1.82
N PRO A 79 9.42 -13.43 -2.18
CA PRO A 79 9.88 -13.28 -3.55
C PRO A 79 10.65 -14.51 -4.02
N SER A 80 10.62 -14.78 -5.32
CA SER A 80 11.35 -15.84 -6.00
C SER A 80 11.99 -15.28 -7.26
N PHE A 81 13.27 -15.55 -7.47
CA PHE A 81 14.06 -14.97 -8.55
C PHE A 81 14.44 -16.01 -9.60
N GLU A 82 14.80 -15.55 -10.79
CA GLU A 82 15.36 -16.37 -11.85
C GLU A 82 16.83 -16.72 -11.55
N ASN A 83 17.31 -17.84 -12.08
CA ASN A 83 18.70 -18.28 -11.87
C ASN A 83 19.77 -17.30 -12.38
N LYS A 84 19.41 -16.36 -13.25
CA LYS A 84 20.29 -15.35 -13.81
C LYS A 84 20.11 -13.97 -13.16
N SER A 85 19.31 -13.87 -12.11
CA SER A 85 19.12 -12.63 -11.36
C SER A 85 20.42 -12.19 -10.71
N LEU A 86 20.63 -10.88 -10.64
CA LEU A 86 21.68 -10.29 -9.79
C LEU A 86 21.32 -10.36 -8.30
N ILE A 87 20.05 -10.56 -7.97
CA ILE A 87 19.61 -10.83 -6.60
C ILE A 87 19.85 -12.31 -6.31
N THR A 88 20.78 -12.60 -5.40
CA THR A 88 21.14 -13.96 -4.99
C THR A 88 20.23 -14.49 -3.91
N SER A 89 19.83 -13.62 -3.01
CA SER A 89 18.88 -13.92 -1.95
C SER A 89 18.07 -12.68 -1.57
N MET A 90 16.86 -12.90 -1.09
CA MET A 90 16.03 -11.87 -0.48
C MET A 90 15.23 -12.51 0.66
N ASP A 91 15.25 -11.88 1.80
CA ASP A 91 14.45 -12.28 2.94
C ASP A 91 12.95 -12.07 2.67
N ASN A 92 12.13 -12.70 3.50
CA ASN A 92 10.71 -12.44 3.48
C ASN A 92 10.46 -10.99 3.90
N LEU A 93 9.67 -10.27 3.11
CA LEU A 93 9.28 -8.91 3.45
C LEU A 93 8.10 -8.95 4.41
N ILE A 94 8.25 -8.30 5.55
CA ILE A 94 7.13 -8.03 6.45
C ILE A 94 6.66 -6.60 6.18
N SER A 95 5.37 -6.43 5.97
CA SER A 95 4.77 -5.11 5.69
C SER A 95 3.57 -4.83 6.58
N THR A 96 3.35 -3.56 6.90
CA THR A 96 2.22 -3.10 7.71
C THR A 96 1.55 -1.88 7.08
N SER A 97 0.26 -1.72 7.35
CA SER A 97 -0.47 -0.48 7.06
C SER A 97 -1.50 -0.20 8.15
N LEU A 98 -1.79 1.08 8.38
CA LEU A 98 -2.73 1.54 9.40
C LEU A 98 -3.59 2.66 8.83
N ASN A 99 -4.88 2.65 9.17
CA ASN A 99 -5.80 3.72 8.85
C ASN A 99 -6.75 3.98 10.03
N ILE A 100 -6.99 5.27 10.35
CA ILE A 100 -7.98 5.69 11.33
C ILE A 100 -8.68 6.92 10.79
N GLY A 101 -10.02 6.93 10.84
CA GLY A 101 -10.81 8.07 10.36
C GLY A 101 -12.09 8.27 11.15
N ILE A 102 -12.55 9.51 11.13
CA ILE A 102 -13.84 9.93 11.65
C ILE A 102 -14.57 10.71 10.56
N TYR A 103 -15.83 10.40 10.37
CA TYR A 103 -16.64 10.90 9.27
C TYR A 103 -18.01 11.30 9.74
N LYS A 104 -18.61 12.30 9.10
CA LYS A 104 -19.97 12.77 9.39
C LYS A 104 -20.78 12.86 8.11
N ARG A 105 -21.92 12.20 8.08
CA ARG A 105 -22.93 12.33 7.03
C ARG A 105 -23.84 13.51 7.35
N GLY A 106 -24.23 14.25 6.32
CA GLY A 106 -25.07 15.43 6.47
C GLY A 106 -24.34 16.55 7.24
N PHE A 107 -23.13 16.89 6.83
CA PHE A 107 -22.29 17.91 7.49
C PHE A 107 -22.77 19.33 7.14
N LEU A 108 -22.87 19.66 5.85
CA LEU A 108 -23.40 20.92 5.32
C LEU A 108 -24.75 20.71 4.61
N ARG A 109 -24.95 19.55 3.99
CA ARG A 109 -26.14 19.17 3.25
C ARG A 109 -26.51 17.72 3.56
N ALA A 110 -27.79 17.35 3.39
CA ALA A 110 -28.27 16.01 3.70
C ALA A 110 -27.51 14.89 2.94
N ASN A 111 -27.00 15.19 1.76
CA ASN A 111 -26.36 14.23 0.86
C ASN A 111 -24.84 14.40 0.81
N ASP A 112 -24.23 15.04 1.80
CA ASP A 112 -22.79 15.17 1.86
C ASP A 112 -22.17 14.27 2.93
N TYR A 113 -20.86 14.16 2.83
CA TYR A 113 -20.04 13.37 3.72
C TYR A 113 -18.72 14.12 3.95
N PHE A 114 -18.41 14.42 5.18
CA PHE A 114 -17.17 15.08 5.57
C PHE A 114 -16.39 14.18 6.51
N GLY A 115 -15.09 14.07 6.31
CA GLY A 115 -14.25 13.23 7.14
C GLY A 115 -12.87 13.79 7.39
N PHE A 116 -12.27 13.29 8.45
CA PHE A 116 -10.85 13.41 8.73
C PHE A 116 -10.25 12.03 8.88
N ARG A 117 -9.09 11.81 8.23
CA ARG A 117 -8.39 10.52 8.23
C ARG A 117 -6.92 10.72 8.51
N ILE A 118 -6.34 9.79 9.25
CA ILE A 118 -4.90 9.60 9.38
C ILE A 118 -4.60 8.22 8.84
N ASP A 119 -3.68 8.10 7.92
CA ASP A 119 -3.22 6.83 7.41
C ASP A 119 -1.71 6.72 7.33
N GLN A 120 -1.25 5.53 7.52
CA GLN A 120 0.08 5.07 7.20
C GLN A 120 -0.05 4.11 6.02
N PRO A 121 0.42 4.48 4.83
CA PRO A 121 0.49 3.57 3.70
C PRO A 121 1.31 2.32 4.01
N LEU A 122 1.17 1.30 3.16
CA LEU A 122 1.92 0.06 3.31
C LEU A 122 3.43 0.35 3.37
N LYS A 123 4.05 -0.08 4.47
CA LYS A 123 5.49 0.04 4.73
C LYS A 123 6.10 -1.34 4.88
N VAL A 124 7.25 -1.57 4.26
CA VAL A 124 8.10 -2.72 4.57
C VAL A 124 8.80 -2.46 5.90
N GLU A 125 8.57 -3.30 6.89
CA GLU A 125 9.14 -3.17 8.23
C GLU A 125 10.46 -3.89 8.34
N GLU A 126 10.60 -5.02 7.64
CA GLU A 126 11.76 -5.89 7.70
C GLU A 126 11.96 -6.57 6.35
N SER A 127 13.15 -6.44 5.78
CA SER A 127 13.62 -7.22 4.64
C SER A 127 15.09 -6.97 4.36
N GLY A 128 15.86 -8.03 4.11
CA GLY A 128 17.22 -8.00 3.59
C GLY A 128 17.29 -8.51 2.16
N MET A 129 18.26 -8.01 1.39
CA MET A 129 18.51 -8.44 0.02
C MET A 129 20.03 -8.50 -0.24
N GLU A 130 20.49 -9.56 -0.88
CA GLU A 130 21.86 -9.70 -1.34
C GLU A 130 21.93 -9.54 -2.86
N LEU A 131 22.79 -8.64 -3.32
CA LEU A 131 23.04 -8.37 -4.73
C LEU A 131 24.48 -8.73 -5.12
N LEU A 132 24.64 -9.37 -6.29
CA LEU A 132 25.92 -9.54 -6.94
C LEU A 132 26.26 -8.28 -7.76
N LEU A 133 27.18 -7.47 -7.25
CA LEU A 133 27.62 -6.26 -7.93
C LEU A 133 28.99 -6.47 -8.61
N PRO A 134 29.18 -5.99 -9.86
CA PRO A 134 30.50 -6.02 -10.50
C PRO A 134 31.40 -5.01 -9.80
N TYR A 135 32.55 -5.46 -9.27
CA TYR A 135 33.47 -4.58 -8.55
C TYR A 135 34.79 -4.34 -9.27
N ARG A 136 35.26 -5.29 -10.10
CA ARG A 136 36.46 -5.10 -10.90
C ARG A 136 36.50 -6.04 -12.10
N ARG A 137 37.45 -5.77 -13.01
CA ARG A 137 37.84 -6.64 -14.13
C ARG A 137 39.22 -7.18 -13.89
N ASN A 138 39.44 -8.48 -14.05
CA ASN A 138 40.75 -9.10 -13.94
C ASN A 138 41.61 -8.87 -15.19
N LYS A 139 42.89 -9.32 -15.19
CA LYS A 139 43.81 -9.19 -16.34
C LYS A 139 43.30 -9.91 -17.59
N ASN A 140 42.47 -10.92 -17.44
CA ASN A 140 41.86 -11.67 -18.54
C ASN A 140 40.57 -11.01 -19.06
N LYS A 141 40.22 -9.79 -18.60
CA LYS A 141 39.02 -9.04 -18.94
C LYS A 141 37.73 -9.65 -18.42
N GLU A 142 37.76 -10.60 -17.50
CA GLU A 142 36.60 -11.17 -16.85
C GLU A 142 36.13 -10.25 -15.72
N ILE A 143 34.79 -10.07 -15.61
CA ILE A 143 34.18 -9.26 -14.58
C ILE A 143 34.09 -10.11 -13.30
N GLN A 144 34.57 -9.55 -12.20
CA GLN A 144 34.44 -10.15 -10.86
C GLN A 144 33.28 -9.48 -10.14
N PHE A 145 32.47 -10.31 -9.47
CA PHE A 145 31.32 -9.88 -8.72
C PHE A 145 31.56 -10.05 -7.23
N GLU A 146 30.97 -9.18 -6.45
CA GLU A 146 30.97 -9.22 -4.99
C GLU A 146 29.53 -9.19 -4.51
N ALA A 147 29.21 -10.04 -3.53
CA ALA A 147 27.90 -10.03 -2.86
C ALA A 147 27.85 -8.87 -1.87
N THR A 148 26.81 -8.07 -1.97
CA THR A 148 26.56 -6.92 -1.10
C THR A 148 25.17 -7.00 -0.53
N GLU A 149 25.07 -6.89 0.79
CA GLU A 149 23.78 -6.90 1.50
C GLU A 149 23.18 -5.50 1.56
N PHE A 150 21.87 -5.43 1.37
CA PHE A 150 21.07 -4.22 1.46
C PHE A 150 19.88 -4.45 2.37
N ASP A 151 19.62 -3.50 3.28
CA ASP A 151 18.38 -3.41 4.01
C ASP A 151 17.35 -2.69 3.13
N LEU A 152 16.21 -3.32 2.88
CA LEU A 152 15.11 -2.76 2.10
C LEU A 152 14.04 -2.12 2.98
N SER A 153 14.17 -2.18 4.30
CA SER A 153 13.23 -1.54 5.21
C SER A 153 13.45 -0.03 5.23
N PRO A 154 12.46 0.78 4.83
CA PRO A 154 12.58 2.23 4.91
C PRO A 154 12.76 2.69 6.35
N LYS A 155 13.73 3.57 6.59
CA LYS A 155 14.02 4.12 7.92
C LYS A 155 12.87 4.96 8.47
N TYR A 156 12.19 5.68 7.60
CA TYR A 156 11.11 6.58 7.97
C TYR A 156 9.75 5.96 7.69
N ARG A 157 8.73 6.50 8.30
CA ARG A 157 7.34 6.09 8.17
C ARG A 157 6.53 7.23 7.57
N GLU A 158 5.91 6.98 6.43
CA GLU A 158 4.97 7.93 5.85
C GLU A 158 3.72 8.01 6.73
N LEU A 159 3.29 9.25 7.01
CA LEU A 159 2.03 9.54 7.70
C LEU A 159 1.29 10.61 6.93
N ASN A 160 0.06 10.31 6.58
CA ASN A 160 -0.86 11.21 5.90
C ASN A 160 -1.99 11.60 6.84
N SER A 161 -2.33 12.89 6.83
CA SER A 161 -3.53 13.40 7.49
C SER A 161 -4.36 14.16 6.47
N GLU A 162 -5.63 13.82 6.31
CA GLU A 162 -6.47 14.37 5.26
C GLU A 162 -7.89 14.70 5.73
N PHE A 163 -8.40 15.80 5.17
CA PHE A 163 -9.83 16.10 5.16
C PHE A 163 -10.42 15.66 3.84
N ILE A 164 -11.59 15.04 3.92
CA ILE A 164 -12.32 14.49 2.78
C ILE A 164 -13.70 15.10 2.79
N TYR A 165 -14.16 15.58 1.64
CA TYR A 165 -15.52 16.04 1.43
C TYR A 165 -16.12 15.44 0.18
N GLU A 166 -17.26 14.81 0.32
CA GLU A 166 -18.03 14.21 -0.77
C GLU A 166 -19.43 14.80 -0.79
N LEU A 167 -19.92 15.13 -1.95
CA LEU A 167 -21.29 15.57 -2.19
C LEU A 167 -21.85 14.82 -3.40
N SER A 168 -22.96 14.11 -3.21
CA SER A 168 -23.66 13.46 -4.30
C SER A 168 -25.07 14.04 -4.45
N THR A 169 -25.37 14.48 -5.65
CA THR A 169 -26.70 14.98 -6.06
C THR A 169 -27.17 14.26 -7.32
N ASN A 170 -28.39 14.52 -7.77
CA ASN A 170 -28.91 13.93 -9.01
C ASN A 170 -28.07 14.35 -10.26
N ARG A 171 -27.37 15.48 -10.21
CA ARG A 171 -26.66 16.06 -11.36
C ARG A 171 -25.15 16.19 -11.17
N LEU A 172 -24.67 16.15 -9.93
CA LEU A 172 -23.27 16.40 -9.62
C LEU A 172 -22.82 15.43 -8.54
N ASP A 173 -21.73 14.73 -8.81
CA ASP A 173 -20.89 14.11 -7.81
C ASP A 173 -19.62 14.96 -7.67
N PHE A 174 -19.33 15.37 -6.45
CA PHE A 174 -18.15 16.13 -6.10
C PHE A 174 -17.36 15.35 -5.03
N PHE A 175 -16.07 15.24 -5.25
CA PHE A 175 -15.13 14.69 -4.28
C PHE A 175 -13.96 15.66 -4.11
N GLY A 176 -13.68 16.07 -2.91
CA GLY A 176 -12.54 16.92 -2.56
C GLY A 176 -11.73 16.32 -1.42
N ARG A 177 -10.43 16.41 -1.54
CA ARG A 177 -9.51 15.96 -0.51
C ARG A 177 -8.34 16.92 -0.40
N MET A 178 -7.97 17.26 0.84
CA MET A 178 -6.80 18.07 1.16
C MET A 178 -6.11 17.52 2.39
N GLY A 179 -4.80 17.55 2.41
CA GLY A 179 -4.06 16.96 3.51
C GLY A 179 -2.61 17.37 3.57
N LEU A 180 -1.93 16.76 4.52
CA LEU A 180 -0.51 16.87 4.76
C LEU A 180 0.10 15.47 4.77
N SER A 181 1.18 15.28 4.03
CA SER A 181 2.00 14.09 4.05
C SER A 181 3.35 14.40 4.69
N ARG A 182 3.84 13.50 5.52
CA ARG A 182 5.20 13.51 6.08
C ARG A 182 5.91 12.24 5.71
N ASN A 183 7.19 12.34 5.35
CA ASN A 183 8.04 11.22 4.92
C ASN A 183 7.44 10.46 3.74
N GLN A 184 7.00 11.18 2.71
CA GLN A 184 6.36 10.61 1.53
C GLN A 184 7.24 9.54 0.89
N GLY A 185 6.62 8.41 0.52
CA GLY A 185 7.33 7.24 0.02
C GLY A 185 8.25 6.58 1.05
N HIS A 186 8.03 6.84 2.36
CA HIS A 186 8.86 6.36 3.47
C HIS A 186 10.30 6.88 3.44
N GLN A 187 10.54 8.00 2.76
CA GLN A 187 11.81 8.72 2.72
C GLN A 187 11.74 9.93 3.65
N GLU A 188 12.89 10.42 4.11
CA GLU A 188 12.92 11.62 4.92
C GLU A 188 12.43 12.82 4.11
N SER A 189 11.31 13.38 4.51
CA SER A 189 10.78 14.62 3.93
C SER A 189 10.04 15.44 4.98
N ASP A 190 9.97 16.75 4.72
CA ASP A 190 9.15 17.67 5.50
C ASP A 190 7.66 17.45 5.24
N LEU A 191 6.82 18.21 5.92
CA LEU A 191 5.38 18.21 5.70
C LEU A 191 5.06 18.80 4.32
N GLU A 192 4.43 18.00 3.47
CA GLU A 192 4.03 18.36 2.12
C GLU A 192 2.50 18.46 2.03
N PRO A 193 1.94 19.64 1.71
CA PRO A 193 0.51 19.77 1.48
C PRO A 193 0.13 19.19 0.11
N TYR A 194 -1.05 18.59 0.06
CA TYR A 194 -1.65 18.14 -1.20
C TYR A 194 -3.15 18.39 -1.23
N PHE A 195 -3.69 18.52 -2.41
CA PHE A 195 -5.14 18.55 -2.60
C PHE A 195 -5.52 17.83 -3.89
N MET A 196 -6.73 17.30 -3.91
CA MET A 196 -7.34 16.69 -5.08
C MET A 196 -8.81 17.09 -5.15
N ILE A 197 -9.28 17.38 -6.34
CA ILE A 197 -10.70 17.64 -6.62
C ILE A 197 -11.08 16.78 -7.81
N ASP A 198 -12.21 16.11 -7.70
CA ASP A 198 -12.86 15.36 -8.77
C ASP A 198 -14.34 15.77 -8.85
N MET A 199 -14.83 15.95 -10.08
CA MET A 199 -16.21 16.34 -10.34
C MET A 199 -16.77 15.58 -11.53
N GLU A 200 -17.89 14.92 -11.31
CA GLU A 200 -18.65 14.24 -12.36
C GLU A 200 -20.02 14.90 -12.54
N LEU A 201 -20.29 15.38 -13.75
CA LEU A 201 -21.60 15.92 -14.12
C LEU A 201 -22.42 14.83 -14.82
N ARG A 202 -23.60 14.54 -14.30
CA ARG A 202 -24.59 13.64 -14.91
C ARG A 202 -25.49 14.47 -15.82
N MET A 203 -25.39 14.22 -17.11
CA MET A 203 -26.28 14.81 -18.11
C MET A 203 -27.43 13.83 -18.38
N ASP A 204 -28.67 14.27 -18.08
CA ASP A 204 -29.90 13.55 -18.40
C ASP A 204 -30.20 13.58 -19.89
#